data_2cbe7315dad7899234b3d9dd2ac75f46
#
_entry.id   2cbe7315dad7899234b3d9dd2ac75f46
#
_cell.length_a   1.000
_cell.length_b   1.000
_cell.length_c   1.000
_cell.angle_alpha   90.00
_cell.angle_beta   90.00
_cell.angle_gamma   90.00
#
_symmetry.space_group_name_H-M   'P 1'
#
loop_
_entity.id
_entity.type
_entity.pdbx_description
1 polymer ?
#
loop_
_entity_poly.entity_id
_entity_poly.type
_entity_poly.pdbx_seq_one_letter_code
_entity_poly.pdbx_strand_id
1 'polypeptide(L)'
;MFIKCCGFQDKDAIETAVLNHVDAIGFITYPKSKRYVSVEEIKSLSKDIPQTIDIVAVVVNLTMVEIDQLIRETSINTLQFHGDESVSFIQEVKEKYPHIKIYKALPANDQLLTNIEAFKNDVDLFLIDTPSKDYGGTGVSYNWSILNALNNIPYLIAGGINIDKIKQIESLNFNHNGYDISSGIETNGQKDKEKIKALLTYVKE
;
A
#
# COMPACT_ATOMS: atom_id res chain seq x y z
N MET A 1 9.66 -7.22 9.58
CA MET A 1 9.00 -7.13 8.26
C MET A 1 7.98 -6.01 8.28
N PHE A 2 7.94 -5.14 7.26
CA PHE A 2 6.98 -4.01 7.18
C PHE A 2 5.63 -4.49 6.63
N ILE A 3 4.54 -4.20 7.33
CA ILE A 3 3.20 -4.65 6.93
C ILE A 3 2.27 -3.45 6.80
N LYS A 4 1.78 -3.24 5.58
CA LYS A 4 0.71 -2.29 5.28
C LYS A 4 -0.62 -3.04 5.13
N CYS A 5 -1.62 -2.63 5.87
CA CYS A 5 -3.00 -3.07 5.69
C CYS A 5 -3.81 -1.95 5.02
N CYS A 6 -4.46 -2.25 3.88
CA CYS A 6 -5.04 -1.22 3.00
C CYS A 6 -6.54 -1.37 2.81
N GLY A 7 -7.24 -0.24 2.68
CA GLY A 7 -8.67 -0.19 2.37
C GLY A 7 -9.57 -0.33 3.59
N PHE A 8 -9.23 0.34 4.67
CA PHE A 8 -10.07 0.42 5.88
C PHE A 8 -11.24 1.39 5.69
N GLN A 9 -12.39 1.02 6.26
CA GLN A 9 -13.63 1.78 6.25
C GLN A 9 -14.32 1.81 7.61
N ASP A 10 -13.78 1.10 8.61
CA ASP A 10 -14.35 1.04 9.94
C ASP A 10 -13.27 1.14 11.04
N LYS A 11 -13.69 1.66 12.20
CA LYS A 11 -12.80 1.97 13.32
C LYS A 11 -12.33 0.71 14.07
N ASP A 12 -13.18 -0.28 14.23
CA ASP A 12 -12.86 -1.50 15.01
C ASP A 12 -11.74 -2.31 14.32
N ALA A 13 -11.78 -2.39 12.99
CA ALA A 13 -10.74 -3.06 12.22
C ALA A 13 -9.41 -2.29 12.29
N ILE A 14 -9.45 -0.94 12.27
CA ILE A 14 -8.28 -0.09 12.46
C ILE A 14 -7.67 -0.32 13.85
N GLU A 15 -8.46 -0.27 14.92
CA GLU A 15 -8.00 -0.54 16.29
C GLU A 15 -7.37 -1.92 16.40
N THR A 16 -7.99 -2.94 15.77
CA THR A 16 -7.43 -4.29 15.74
C THR A 16 -6.06 -4.32 15.07
N ALA A 17 -5.89 -3.61 13.93
CA ALA A 17 -4.61 -3.55 13.23
C ALA A 17 -3.54 -2.82 14.06
N VAL A 18 -3.89 -1.70 14.69
CA VAL A 18 -2.99 -0.93 15.58
C VAL A 18 -2.52 -1.75 16.77
N LEU A 19 -3.45 -2.43 17.47
CA LEU A 19 -3.14 -3.29 18.63
C LEU A 19 -2.25 -4.49 18.26
N ASN A 20 -2.26 -4.92 17.00
CA ASN A 20 -1.41 -6.01 16.50
C ASN A 20 -0.18 -5.50 15.71
N HIS A 21 0.25 -4.27 15.97
CA HIS A 21 1.52 -3.70 15.49
C HIS A 21 1.66 -3.59 13.96
N VAL A 22 0.59 -3.17 13.27
CA VAL A 22 0.66 -2.81 11.86
C VAL A 22 1.61 -1.62 11.66
N ASP A 23 2.37 -1.58 10.55
CA ASP A 23 3.29 -0.47 10.26
C ASP A 23 2.61 0.64 9.45
N ALA A 24 1.61 0.29 8.61
CA ALA A 24 0.88 1.26 7.81
C ALA A 24 -0.59 0.89 7.62
N ILE A 25 -1.46 1.92 7.65
CA ILE A 25 -2.91 1.81 7.43
C ILE A 25 -3.29 2.63 6.22
N GLY A 26 -3.95 2.01 5.23
CA GLY A 26 -4.31 2.63 3.97
C GLY A 26 -5.80 2.94 3.85
N PHE A 27 -6.11 4.17 3.39
CA PHE A 27 -7.43 4.67 3.02
C PHE A 27 -7.48 4.94 1.52
N ILE A 28 -8.50 4.45 0.82
CA ILE A 28 -8.59 4.59 -0.64
C ILE A 28 -9.52 5.75 -0.98
N THR A 29 -8.98 6.79 -1.63
CA THR A 29 -9.72 7.99 -2.02
C THR A 29 -10.31 7.93 -3.43
N TYR A 30 -10.16 6.79 -4.13
CA TYR A 30 -10.66 6.63 -5.49
C TYR A 30 -12.15 6.25 -5.51
N PRO A 31 -13.07 7.12 -6.02
CA PRO A 31 -14.52 6.92 -5.88
C PRO A 31 -15.08 5.65 -6.53
N LYS A 32 -14.38 5.08 -7.52
CA LYS A 32 -14.80 3.82 -8.17
C LYS A 32 -14.41 2.57 -7.38
N SER A 33 -13.64 2.72 -6.31
CA SER A 33 -13.26 1.60 -5.45
C SER A 33 -14.42 1.25 -4.51
N LYS A 34 -14.68 -0.04 -4.33
CA LYS A 34 -15.60 -0.52 -3.29
C LYS A 34 -15.12 -0.23 -1.86
N ARG A 35 -13.84 0.16 -1.70
CA ARG A 35 -13.20 0.54 -0.44
C ARG A 35 -12.99 2.05 -0.34
N TYR A 36 -13.72 2.82 -1.15
CA TYR A 36 -13.64 4.29 -1.13
C TYR A 36 -14.04 4.84 0.23
N VAL A 37 -13.29 5.83 0.69
CA VAL A 37 -13.63 6.69 1.83
C VAL A 37 -13.41 8.16 1.47
N SER A 38 -14.32 9.02 1.90
CA SER A 38 -14.23 10.47 1.71
C SER A 38 -13.19 11.09 2.65
N VAL A 39 -12.84 12.36 2.40
CA VAL A 39 -11.94 13.14 3.26
C VAL A 39 -12.46 13.21 4.69
N GLU A 40 -13.77 13.44 4.87
CA GLU A 40 -14.43 13.50 6.18
C GLU A 40 -14.35 12.16 6.93
N GLU A 41 -14.54 11.05 6.21
CA GLU A 41 -14.39 9.71 6.79
C GLU A 41 -12.94 9.46 7.19
N ILE A 42 -11.96 9.77 6.33
CA ILE A 42 -10.53 9.64 6.66
C ILE A 42 -10.20 10.49 7.90
N LYS A 43 -10.67 11.75 7.96
CA LYS A 43 -10.50 12.61 9.13
C LYS A 43 -10.99 11.96 10.43
N SER A 44 -12.17 11.34 10.37
CA SER A 44 -12.76 10.64 11.52
C SER A 44 -12.01 9.37 11.89
N LEU A 45 -11.63 8.57 10.90
CA LEU A 45 -10.99 7.26 11.08
C LEU A 45 -9.53 7.37 11.49
N SER A 46 -8.81 8.40 11.02
CA SER A 46 -7.36 8.53 11.21
C SER A 46 -6.93 9.27 12.47
N LYS A 47 -7.85 10.00 13.13
CA LYS A 47 -7.51 10.90 14.25
C LYS A 47 -6.87 10.23 15.47
N ASP A 48 -7.23 8.98 15.74
CA ASP A 48 -6.77 8.22 16.90
C ASP A 48 -5.64 7.23 16.55
N ILE A 49 -5.18 7.20 15.30
CA ILE A 49 -4.05 6.36 14.86
C ILE A 49 -2.74 7.01 15.31
N PRO A 50 -1.85 6.26 15.99
CA PRO A 50 -0.54 6.79 16.39
C PRO A 50 0.29 7.26 15.19
N GLN A 51 0.94 8.42 15.29
CA GLN A 51 1.78 8.98 14.23
C GLN A 51 3.06 8.18 13.95
N THR A 52 3.35 7.16 14.75
CA THR A 52 4.40 6.16 14.46
C THR A 52 4.00 5.16 13.38
N ILE A 53 2.70 5.09 13.06
CA ILE A 53 2.14 4.28 11.97
C ILE A 53 2.04 5.17 10.72
N ASP A 54 2.37 4.64 9.55
CA ASP A 54 2.14 5.34 8.31
C ASP A 54 0.64 5.37 7.98
N ILE A 55 0.04 6.55 8.07
CA ILE A 55 -1.36 6.80 7.76
C ILE A 55 -1.44 7.20 6.29
N VAL A 56 -1.78 6.23 5.46
CA VAL A 56 -1.62 6.31 4.01
C VAL A 56 -2.92 6.67 3.31
N ALA A 57 -2.95 7.77 2.56
CA ALA A 57 -4.01 8.01 1.57
C ALA A 57 -3.58 7.46 0.21
N VAL A 58 -4.35 6.51 -0.31
CA VAL A 58 -4.15 5.97 -1.67
C VAL A 58 -4.90 6.84 -2.66
N VAL A 59 -4.15 7.54 -3.51
CA VAL A 59 -4.66 8.54 -4.45
C VAL A 59 -4.49 8.07 -5.90
N VAL A 60 -5.41 8.50 -6.77
CA VAL A 60 -5.38 8.19 -8.21
C VAL A 60 -5.66 9.48 -8.97
N ASN A 61 -4.64 10.03 -9.60
CA ASN A 61 -4.69 11.21 -10.47
C ASN A 61 -5.40 12.44 -9.83
N LEU A 62 -5.20 12.66 -8.52
CA LEU A 62 -5.72 13.85 -7.85
C LEU A 62 -4.97 15.10 -8.30
N THR A 63 -5.68 16.22 -8.30
CA THR A 63 -5.09 17.54 -8.48
C THR A 63 -4.34 17.99 -7.22
N MET A 64 -3.45 18.98 -7.36
CA MET A 64 -2.75 19.57 -6.22
C MET A 64 -3.73 20.17 -5.18
N VAL A 65 -4.84 20.72 -5.61
CA VAL A 65 -5.89 21.27 -4.72
C VAL A 65 -6.53 20.18 -3.87
N GLU A 66 -6.83 19.02 -4.45
CA GLU A 66 -7.38 17.86 -3.73
C GLU A 66 -6.36 17.25 -2.76
N ILE A 67 -5.09 17.20 -3.14
CA ILE A 67 -4.00 16.78 -2.25
C ILE A 67 -3.84 17.76 -1.08
N ASP A 68 -3.88 19.07 -1.35
CA ASP A 68 -3.84 20.12 -0.32
C ASP A 68 -4.99 19.96 0.69
N GLN A 69 -6.18 19.70 0.22
CA GLN A 69 -7.36 19.47 1.07
C GLN A 69 -7.14 18.22 1.94
N LEU A 70 -6.76 17.11 1.33
CA LEU A 70 -6.55 15.84 2.01
C LEU A 70 -5.51 15.95 3.14
N ILE A 71 -4.36 16.58 2.87
CA ILE A 71 -3.29 16.77 3.87
C ILE A 71 -3.74 17.70 5.01
N ARG A 72 -4.44 18.81 4.70
CA ARG A 72 -4.86 19.77 5.72
C ARG A 72 -6.00 19.28 6.61
N GLU A 73 -6.89 18.47 6.08
CA GLU A 73 -8.13 18.10 6.79
C GLU A 73 -8.02 16.75 7.52
N THR A 74 -6.98 15.96 7.27
CA THR A 74 -6.83 14.62 7.85
C THR A 74 -5.52 14.46 8.62
N SER A 75 -5.34 13.32 9.28
CA SER A 75 -4.10 13.00 9.99
C SER A 75 -3.13 12.17 9.15
N ILE A 76 -3.28 12.13 7.81
CA ILE A 76 -2.37 11.38 6.96
C ILE A 76 -0.94 11.93 7.05
N ASN A 77 0.04 11.04 7.00
CA ASN A 77 1.46 11.37 6.95
C ASN A 77 2.14 10.76 5.71
N THR A 78 1.37 10.06 4.87
CA THR A 78 1.88 9.36 3.69
C THR A 78 0.88 9.43 2.54
N LEU A 79 1.35 9.73 1.34
CA LEU A 79 0.59 9.64 0.09
C LEU A 79 1.07 8.44 -0.72
N GLN A 80 0.15 7.59 -1.15
CA GLN A 80 0.43 6.51 -2.09
C GLN A 80 -0.17 6.82 -3.44
N PHE A 81 0.65 7.16 -4.41
CA PHE A 81 0.26 7.38 -5.80
C PHE A 81 0.02 6.04 -6.51
N HIS A 82 -1.21 5.83 -6.96
CA HIS A 82 -1.64 4.57 -7.60
C HIS A 82 -2.19 4.78 -9.02
N GLY A 83 -2.13 5.99 -9.53
CA GLY A 83 -2.53 6.37 -10.89
C GLY A 83 -1.32 6.57 -11.82
N ASP A 84 -1.55 7.38 -12.86
CA ASP A 84 -0.58 7.71 -13.90
C ASP A 84 0.14 9.05 -13.62
N GLU A 85 0.31 9.40 -12.33
CA GLU A 85 0.94 10.64 -11.92
C GLU A 85 2.38 10.72 -12.45
N SER A 86 2.74 11.88 -13.04
CA SER A 86 4.08 12.10 -13.59
C SER A 86 5.13 12.28 -12.47
N VAL A 87 6.39 12.03 -12.82
CA VAL A 87 7.53 12.31 -11.93
C VAL A 87 7.52 13.77 -11.47
N SER A 88 7.32 14.72 -12.41
CA SER A 88 7.28 16.15 -12.08
C SER A 88 6.17 16.53 -11.11
N PHE A 89 5.00 15.89 -11.20
CA PHE A 89 3.92 16.12 -10.25
C PHE A 89 4.26 15.60 -8.84
N ILE A 90 4.87 14.42 -8.75
CA ILE A 90 5.30 13.86 -7.47
C ILE A 90 6.39 14.73 -6.84
N GLN A 91 7.33 15.25 -7.64
CA GLN A 91 8.35 16.20 -7.19
C GLN A 91 7.73 17.48 -6.63
N GLU A 92 6.75 18.07 -7.34
CA GLU A 92 6.02 19.25 -6.85
C GLU A 92 5.34 18.99 -5.50
N VAL A 93 4.70 17.81 -5.34
CA VAL A 93 4.08 17.41 -4.04
C VAL A 93 5.15 17.27 -2.96
N LYS A 94 6.26 16.62 -3.25
CA LYS A 94 7.36 16.39 -2.29
C LYS A 94 8.02 17.71 -1.85
N GLU A 95 8.24 18.64 -2.79
CA GLU A 95 8.76 19.99 -2.49
C GLU A 95 7.79 20.77 -1.59
N LYS A 96 6.49 20.72 -1.90
CA LYS A 96 5.46 21.44 -1.14
C LYS A 96 5.21 20.85 0.25
N TYR A 97 5.33 19.53 0.39
CA TYR A 97 5.04 18.78 1.62
C TYR A 97 6.20 17.85 2.01
N PRO A 98 7.38 18.38 2.37
CA PRO A 98 8.59 17.59 2.63
C PRO A 98 8.46 16.63 3.84
N HIS A 99 7.44 16.81 4.68
CA HIS A 99 7.14 15.94 5.82
C HIS A 99 6.21 14.76 5.47
N ILE A 100 5.63 14.75 4.28
CA ILE A 100 4.76 13.66 3.81
C ILE A 100 5.61 12.63 3.09
N LYS A 101 5.51 11.38 3.52
CA LYS A 101 6.13 10.25 2.81
C LYS A 101 5.45 9.99 1.48
N ILE A 102 6.23 9.63 0.49
CA ILE A 102 5.74 9.31 -0.85
C ILE A 102 5.89 7.83 -1.13
N TYR A 103 4.77 7.16 -1.35
CA TYR A 103 4.71 5.79 -1.84
C TYR A 103 4.25 5.79 -3.31
N LYS A 104 4.76 4.85 -4.12
CA LYS A 104 4.31 4.68 -5.51
C LYS A 104 3.96 3.23 -5.78
N ALA A 105 2.73 2.98 -6.20
CA ALA A 105 2.32 1.67 -6.69
C ALA A 105 2.68 1.53 -8.17
N LEU A 106 3.29 0.41 -8.53
CA LEU A 106 3.70 0.05 -9.88
C LEU A 106 3.27 -1.39 -10.20
N PRO A 107 2.76 -1.65 -11.40
CA PRO A 107 2.46 -3.02 -11.83
C PRO A 107 3.75 -3.80 -12.06
N ALA A 108 3.73 -5.06 -11.68
CA ALA A 108 4.83 -5.98 -11.91
C ALA A 108 4.81 -6.49 -13.37
N ASN A 109 5.29 -5.66 -14.29
CA ASN A 109 5.34 -5.92 -15.73
C ASN A 109 6.72 -5.55 -16.33
N ASP A 110 6.86 -5.67 -17.64
CA ASP A 110 8.13 -5.41 -18.35
C ASP A 110 8.63 -3.96 -18.22
N GLN A 111 7.77 -3.01 -17.83
CA GLN A 111 8.13 -1.61 -17.61
C GLN A 111 8.57 -1.32 -16.17
N LEU A 112 8.50 -2.31 -15.26
CA LEU A 112 8.74 -2.11 -13.82
C LEU A 112 10.08 -1.43 -13.55
N LEU A 113 11.18 -1.94 -14.10
CA LEU A 113 12.52 -1.40 -13.85
C LEU A 113 12.69 0.01 -14.40
N THR A 114 12.12 0.30 -15.58
CA THR A 114 12.12 1.64 -16.18
C THR A 114 11.36 2.63 -15.30
N ASN A 115 10.20 2.23 -14.81
CA ASN A 115 9.38 3.07 -13.93
C ASN A 115 10.07 3.31 -12.59
N ILE A 116 10.66 2.28 -11.98
CA ILE A 116 11.42 2.45 -10.72
C ILE A 116 12.56 3.44 -10.92
N GLU A 117 13.34 3.29 -12.00
CA GLU A 117 14.45 4.21 -12.29
C GLU A 117 13.99 5.65 -12.41
N ALA A 118 12.82 5.88 -13.02
CA ALA A 118 12.24 7.21 -13.17
C ALA A 118 11.82 7.85 -11.83
N PHE A 119 11.33 7.05 -10.87
CA PHE A 119 10.75 7.56 -9.62
C PHE A 119 11.66 7.42 -8.38
N LYS A 120 12.73 6.63 -8.43
CA LYS A 120 13.52 6.21 -7.25
C LYS A 120 14.06 7.32 -6.37
N ASN A 121 14.27 8.53 -6.92
CA ASN A 121 14.81 9.66 -6.15
C ASN A 121 13.72 10.44 -5.39
N ASP A 122 12.46 10.23 -5.75
CA ASP A 122 11.32 11.00 -5.26
C ASP A 122 10.35 10.15 -4.41
N VAL A 123 10.54 8.83 -4.40
CA VAL A 123 9.68 7.85 -3.73
C VAL A 123 10.42 7.20 -2.56
N ASP A 124 9.77 7.16 -1.40
CA ASP A 124 10.32 6.57 -0.18
C ASP A 124 10.11 5.05 -0.13
N LEU A 125 9.02 4.55 -0.75
CA LEU A 125 8.67 3.14 -0.78
C LEU A 125 7.82 2.79 -2.01
N PHE A 126 8.21 1.76 -2.74
CA PHE A 126 7.41 1.22 -3.84
C PHE A 126 6.46 0.12 -3.36
N LEU A 127 5.29 0.02 -4.00
CA LEU A 127 4.40 -1.12 -3.88
C LEU A 127 4.35 -1.81 -5.24
N ILE A 128 4.81 -3.05 -5.30
CA ILE A 128 4.82 -3.81 -6.55
C ILE A 128 3.58 -4.68 -6.61
N ASP A 129 2.62 -4.27 -7.45
CA ASP A 129 1.35 -4.98 -7.59
C ASP A 129 1.50 -6.19 -8.51
N THR A 130 1.51 -7.36 -7.90
CA THR A 130 1.62 -8.64 -8.61
C THR A 130 0.25 -9.13 -9.05
N PRO A 131 0.14 -9.89 -10.16
CA PRO A 131 -1.13 -10.47 -10.58
C PRO A 131 -1.76 -11.32 -9.48
N SER A 132 -3.01 -11.02 -9.12
CA SER A 132 -3.74 -11.72 -8.06
C SER A 132 -4.35 -13.07 -8.48
N LYS A 133 -4.39 -13.35 -9.79
CA LYS A 133 -4.94 -14.61 -10.30
C LYS A 133 -3.93 -15.72 -10.14
N ASP A 134 -4.34 -16.72 -9.38
CA ASP A 134 -3.61 -17.97 -9.20
C ASP A 134 -3.28 -18.63 -10.54
N TYR A 135 -2.14 -19.26 -10.58
CA TYR A 135 -1.54 -20.09 -11.58
C TYR A 135 -2.47 -21.22 -12.04
N GLY A 136 -3.44 -20.91 -12.89
CA GLY A 136 -4.36 -21.93 -13.43
C GLY A 136 -4.98 -21.50 -14.75
N GLY A 137 -4.41 -21.90 -15.88
CA GLY A 137 -5.11 -21.97 -17.14
C GLY A 137 -4.75 -21.00 -18.26
N THR A 138 -3.87 -20.00 -18.07
CA THR A 138 -3.46 -19.09 -19.17
C THR A 138 -2.01 -19.26 -19.62
N GLY A 139 -1.25 -20.18 -19.02
CA GLY A 139 0.15 -20.49 -19.43
C GLY A 139 1.18 -19.37 -19.20
N VAL A 140 0.80 -18.24 -18.63
CA VAL A 140 1.73 -17.14 -18.29
C VAL A 140 1.94 -17.15 -16.79
N SER A 141 3.00 -17.81 -16.35
CA SER A 141 3.47 -17.68 -14.97
C SER A 141 4.07 -16.28 -14.81
N TYR A 142 3.65 -15.54 -13.76
CA TYR A 142 4.32 -14.30 -13.39
C TYR A 142 5.80 -14.59 -13.13
N ASN A 143 6.66 -13.87 -13.83
CA ASN A 143 8.10 -14.03 -13.67
C ASN A 143 8.60 -13.26 -12.43
N TRP A 144 8.59 -13.91 -11.28
CA TRP A 144 9.10 -13.36 -10.03
C TRP A 144 10.55 -12.91 -10.09
N SER A 145 11.34 -13.40 -11.09
CA SER A 145 12.77 -13.05 -11.21
C SER A 145 13.02 -11.56 -11.44
N ILE A 146 12.01 -10.80 -11.92
CA ILE A 146 12.13 -9.34 -12.07
C ILE A 146 12.38 -8.65 -10.71
N LEU A 147 11.88 -9.21 -9.61
CA LEU A 147 12.09 -8.68 -8.26
C LEU A 147 13.55 -8.83 -7.79
N ASN A 148 14.30 -9.79 -8.34
CA ASN A 148 15.73 -9.95 -8.05
C ASN A 148 16.57 -8.78 -8.56
N ALA A 149 16.06 -8.02 -9.53
CA ALA A 149 16.73 -6.83 -10.05
C ALA A 149 16.55 -5.59 -9.16
N LEU A 150 15.67 -5.64 -8.16
CA LEU A 150 15.34 -4.52 -7.28
C LEU A 150 16.31 -4.39 -6.08
N ASN A 151 17.59 -4.60 -6.32
CA ASN A 151 18.61 -4.48 -5.28
C ASN A 151 18.66 -3.03 -4.76
N ASN A 152 18.61 -2.86 -3.42
CA ASN A 152 18.65 -1.57 -2.73
C ASN A 152 17.46 -0.62 -3.01
N ILE A 153 16.40 -1.11 -3.60
CA ILE A 153 15.14 -0.37 -3.76
C ILE A 153 14.19 -0.82 -2.65
N PRO A 154 13.68 0.08 -1.80
CA PRO A 154 12.69 -0.30 -0.79
C PRO A 154 11.34 -0.57 -1.46
N TYR A 155 10.80 -1.78 -1.28
CA TYR A 155 9.49 -2.12 -1.83
C TYR A 155 8.71 -3.13 -0.98
N LEU A 156 7.38 -3.02 -1.09
CA LEU A 156 6.42 -4.00 -0.59
C LEU A 156 5.87 -4.82 -1.77
N ILE A 157 5.61 -6.09 -1.52
CA ILE A 157 4.89 -6.94 -2.48
C ILE A 157 3.39 -6.80 -2.21
N ALA A 158 2.64 -6.46 -3.26
CA ALA A 158 1.20 -6.31 -3.26
C ALA A 158 0.53 -7.29 -4.23
N GLY A 159 -0.81 -7.31 -4.28
CA GLY A 159 -1.58 -8.15 -5.21
C GLY A 159 -2.05 -9.46 -4.60
N GLY A 160 -3.23 -9.45 -3.97
CA GLY A 160 -3.89 -10.64 -3.43
C GLY A 160 -3.11 -11.35 -2.32
N ILE A 161 -2.32 -10.61 -1.55
CA ILE A 161 -1.50 -11.14 -0.46
C ILE A 161 -2.37 -11.66 0.67
N ASN A 162 -2.06 -12.87 1.14
CA ASN A 162 -2.61 -13.54 2.33
C ASN A 162 -1.50 -14.41 2.96
N ILE A 163 -1.79 -15.06 4.09
CA ILE A 163 -0.79 -15.87 4.82
C ILE A 163 -0.17 -16.96 3.94
N ASP A 164 -0.97 -17.68 3.15
CA ASP A 164 -0.45 -18.76 2.31
C ASP A 164 0.43 -18.24 1.18
N LYS A 165 0.06 -17.10 0.58
CA LYS A 165 0.89 -16.44 -0.44
C LYS A 165 2.19 -15.90 0.16
N ILE A 166 2.17 -15.36 1.38
CA ILE A 166 3.37 -14.96 2.10
C ILE A 166 4.32 -16.13 2.27
N LYS A 167 3.83 -17.30 2.76
CA LYS A 167 4.65 -18.52 2.89
C LYS A 167 5.32 -18.93 1.57
N GLN A 168 4.59 -18.86 0.47
CA GLN A 168 5.12 -19.16 -0.87
C GLN A 168 6.21 -18.17 -1.28
N ILE A 169 5.97 -16.87 -1.09
CA ILE A 169 6.91 -15.81 -1.47
C ILE A 169 8.20 -15.90 -0.64
N GLU A 170 8.09 -16.10 0.68
CA GLU A 170 9.25 -16.23 1.57
C GLU A 170 10.15 -17.40 1.17
N SER A 171 9.59 -18.49 0.61
CA SER A 171 10.37 -19.62 0.11
C SER A 171 11.25 -19.27 -1.12
N LEU A 172 10.98 -18.14 -1.78
CA LEU A 172 11.73 -17.68 -2.95
C LEU A 172 12.91 -16.75 -2.58
N ASN A 173 13.02 -16.36 -1.30
CA ASN A 173 14.12 -15.54 -0.75
C ASN A 173 14.34 -14.20 -1.48
N PHE A 174 13.28 -13.47 -1.79
CA PHE A 174 13.39 -12.12 -2.34
C PHE A 174 13.83 -11.11 -1.28
N ASN A 175 14.62 -10.13 -1.69
CA ASN A 175 15.01 -9.03 -0.81
C ASN A 175 13.95 -7.91 -0.88
N HIS A 176 12.85 -8.07 -0.13
CA HIS A 176 11.77 -7.07 -0.02
C HIS A 176 11.62 -6.57 1.42
N ASN A 177 10.97 -5.42 1.60
CA ASN A 177 10.76 -4.84 2.92
C ASN A 177 9.52 -5.41 3.63
N GLY A 178 8.57 -5.99 2.89
CA GLY A 178 7.34 -6.54 3.44
C GLY A 178 6.20 -6.62 2.45
N TYR A 179 4.96 -6.48 2.96
CA TYR A 179 3.75 -6.74 2.20
C TYR A 179 2.71 -5.63 2.33
N ASP A 180 1.94 -5.40 1.25
CA ASP A 180 0.69 -4.62 1.25
C ASP A 180 -0.50 -5.57 1.11
N ILE A 181 -1.38 -5.58 2.11
CA ILE A 181 -2.49 -6.52 2.20
C ILE A 181 -3.82 -5.78 2.19
N SER A 182 -4.71 -6.14 1.28
CA SER A 182 -6.07 -5.60 1.25
C SER A 182 -7.12 -6.71 1.34
N SER A 183 -7.37 -7.46 0.26
CA SER A 183 -8.38 -8.51 0.23
C SER A 183 -8.07 -9.72 1.11
N GLY A 184 -6.80 -10.00 1.37
CA GLY A 184 -6.39 -11.15 2.21
C GLY A 184 -6.80 -11.07 3.67
N ILE A 185 -7.21 -9.89 4.13
CA ILE A 185 -7.76 -9.64 5.48
C ILE A 185 -9.24 -9.25 5.42
N GLU A 186 -9.98 -9.74 4.42
CA GLU A 186 -11.41 -9.47 4.25
C GLU A 186 -12.25 -10.75 4.28
N THR A 187 -13.50 -10.60 4.76
CA THR A 187 -14.58 -11.57 4.60
C THR A 187 -15.77 -10.82 4.01
N ASN A 188 -16.32 -11.33 2.89
CA ASN A 188 -17.44 -10.69 2.16
C ASN A 188 -17.18 -9.21 1.80
N GLY A 189 -15.90 -8.85 1.52
CA GLY A 189 -15.51 -7.49 1.13
C GLY A 189 -15.38 -6.47 2.28
N GLN A 190 -15.51 -6.92 3.52
CA GLN A 190 -15.30 -6.11 4.73
C GLN A 190 -14.04 -6.58 5.46
N LYS A 191 -13.34 -5.67 6.14
CA LYS A 191 -12.18 -6.03 6.96
C LYS A 191 -12.59 -6.97 8.09
N ASP A 192 -11.88 -8.07 8.23
CA ASP A 192 -12.13 -9.14 9.19
C ASP A 192 -11.08 -9.08 10.30
N LYS A 193 -11.53 -8.79 11.52
CA LYS A 193 -10.64 -8.61 12.69
C LYS A 193 -9.83 -9.87 13.01
N GLU A 194 -10.41 -11.05 12.88
CA GLU A 194 -9.69 -12.30 13.13
C GLU A 194 -8.61 -12.55 12.07
N LYS A 195 -8.90 -12.24 10.80
CA LYS A 195 -7.89 -12.33 9.73
C LYS A 195 -6.77 -11.30 9.89
N ILE A 196 -7.12 -10.06 10.30
CA ILE A 196 -6.11 -9.01 10.60
C ILE A 196 -5.19 -9.51 11.71
N LYS A 197 -5.75 -9.96 12.83
CA LYS A 197 -4.99 -10.48 13.95
C LYS A 197 -4.14 -11.68 13.56
N ALA A 198 -4.72 -12.68 12.91
CA ALA A 198 -3.99 -13.89 12.50
C ALA A 198 -2.82 -13.56 11.56
N LEU A 199 -3.02 -12.65 10.59
CA LEU A 199 -1.97 -12.24 9.67
C LEU A 199 -0.86 -11.49 10.40
N LEU A 200 -1.19 -10.49 11.21
CA LEU A 200 -0.20 -9.66 11.91
C LEU A 200 0.58 -10.49 12.94
N THR A 201 -0.08 -11.38 13.69
CA THR A 201 0.61 -12.34 14.57
C THR A 201 1.61 -13.18 13.77
N TYR A 202 1.19 -13.78 12.65
CA TYR A 202 2.06 -14.63 11.83
C TYR A 202 3.32 -13.92 11.30
N VAL A 203 3.21 -12.63 10.94
CA VAL A 203 4.33 -11.90 10.30
C VAL A 203 5.20 -11.11 11.28
N LYS A 204 4.74 -10.88 12.52
CA LYS A 204 5.45 -10.12 13.56
C LYS A 204 6.13 -11.01 14.61
N GLU A 205 5.71 -12.27 14.72
CA GLU A 205 6.38 -13.31 15.51
C GLU A 205 7.54 -13.95 14.71
#